data_911e0c8ab9b107ae7e91cf0287532d22
#
_entry.id   911e0c8ab9b107ae7e91cf0287532d22
#
_cell.length_a   1.000
_cell.length_b   1.000
_cell.length_c   1.000
_cell.angle_alpha   90.00
_cell.angle_beta   90.00
_cell.angle_gamma   90.00
#
_symmetry.space_group_name_H-M   'P 1'
#
loop_
_entity.id
_entity.type
_entity.pdbx_description
1 polymer ?
#
loop_
_entity_poly.entity_id
_entity_poly.type
_entity_poly.pdbx_seq_one_letter_code
_entity_poly.pdbx_strand_id
1 'polypeptide(L)'
;MSRANNRAAAGEPISYRIAAADPHAHLFEVTLRVREPDADGQRLALPAWIPGSYMIREFARHIVSISARCGTRPVRISKIDKHTWLAEAVAEPLIVEYTVYAWDLSVRAAHLDATHGFLNASSVCLRVIGQEARPCTVDLVAPPASIGRDWRVATTLPEDGAKRHGFGRYRAADYDALIDHPIEMGRFAIASFEAGGAEHEIAVTGRSDVDLERLTRDLAPLCAAQAALFEPITQRAPFDRYLFLTTAVGEGYGGLEHRDSTALLCGRSDLPFAGMRNQSEGYRGFLGLASHEYFHAWHVKRIKPAAFVRYDLDQEVYTRLLWIFEGFTSYYDDLMLVRSGLISQDDYLTLLARTISGVLRGPGRQVQSVAESSFDAWVKYYRQDENSPNSVVSYYAKGALVALAIDLAVRARTNGQASLDDAMRLLWQRHGTGFYSSQGGPGPAQSGLAEDGFAAVLREATGVSLGAALNRWVEGTDDLPLAKLLAPLGVTLKLAAP
;
A
#
# COMPACT_ATOMS: atom_id res chain seq x y z
N MET A 1 -38.09 -22.43 -4.33
CA MET A 1 -37.97 -21.20 -3.52
C MET A 1 -37.30 -21.57 -2.20
N SER A 2 -35.97 -21.49 -2.16
CA SER A 2 -35.20 -21.70 -0.93
C SER A 2 -34.33 -20.46 -0.75
N ARG A 3 -34.61 -19.64 0.26
CA ARG A 3 -33.76 -18.56 0.72
C ARG A 3 -32.52 -19.19 1.33
N ALA A 4 -31.42 -19.21 0.60
CA ALA A 4 -30.12 -19.50 1.15
C ALA A 4 -29.78 -18.41 2.15
N ASN A 5 -29.88 -18.73 3.44
CA ASN A 5 -29.35 -17.95 4.54
C ASN A 5 -27.84 -17.93 4.43
N ASN A 6 -27.29 -16.85 3.84
CA ASN A 6 -25.87 -16.57 3.87
C ASN A 6 -25.51 -15.94 5.24
N ARG A 7 -25.66 -16.72 6.32
CA ARG A 7 -24.92 -16.48 7.57
C ARG A 7 -23.51 -17.01 7.29
N ALA A 8 -22.56 -16.11 7.06
CA ALA A 8 -21.15 -16.43 7.20
C ALA A 8 -20.99 -17.14 8.55
N ALA A 9 -20.55 -18.39 8.51
CA ALA A 9 -20.32 -19.18 9.71
C ALA A 9 -19.28 -18.46 10.55
N ALA A 10 -19.69 -17.92 11.70
CA ALA A 10 -18.78 -17.42 12.72
C ALA A 10 -18.05 -18.64 13.31
N GLY A 11 -17.09 -19.18 12.56
CA GLY A 11 -16.16 -20.19 13.06
C GLY A 11 -15.24 -19.57 14.11
N GLU A 12 -14.65 -20.41 14.95
CA GLU A 12 -13.65 -19.98 15.92
C GLU A 12 -12.50 -19.26 15.23
N PRO A 13 -11.97 -18.15 15.80
CA PRO A 13 -10.93 -17.35 15.16
C PRO A 13 -9.62 -18.13 14.97
N ILE A 14 -8.90 -17.81 13.92
CA ILE A 14 -7.51 -18.20 13.73
C ILE A 14 -6.66 -17.34 14.67
N SER A 15 -5.84 -17.96 15.52
CA SER A 15 -5.09 -17.22 16.53
C SER A 15 -3.59 -17.28 16.26
N TYR A 16 -2.96 -16.12 16.24
CA TYR A 16 -1.51 -15.95 16.15
C TYR A 16 -0.99 -15.35 17.44
N ARG A 17 0.13 -15.86 17.93
CA ARG A 17 0.95 -15.24 18.95
C ARG A 17 2.31 -14.96 18.34
N ILE A 18 2.69 -13.69 18.28
CA ILE A 18 3.95 -13.23 17.67
C ILE A 18 4.81 -12.64 18.76
N ALA A 19 5.97 -13.22 19.01
CA ALA A 19 6.94 -12.77 19.98
C ALA A 19 8.22 -12.27 19.30
N ALA A 20 8.70 -11.08 19.66
CA ALA A 20 10.04 -10.61 19.32
C ALA A 20 11.05 -11.36 20.22
N ALA A 21 11.27 -12.67 19.95
CA ALA A 21 11.89 -13.58 20.89
C ALA A 21 13.40 -13.38 21.02
N ASP A 22 14.09 -13.19 19.91
CA ASP A 22 15.53 -12.90 19.89
C ASP A 22 15.83 -11.76 18.91
N PRO A 23 15.78 -10.49 19.39
CA PRO A 23 16.09 -9.33 18.55
C PRO A 23 17.54 -9.29 18.05
N HIS A 24 18.49 -9.91 18.75
CA HIS A 24 19.90 -9.97 18.31
C HIS A 24 20.11 -10.98 17.18
N ALA A 25 19.33 -12.05 17.16
CA ALA A 25 19.31 -13.02 16.07
C ALA A 25 18.27 -12.72 14.99
N HIS A 26 17.52 -11.61 15.15
CA HIS A 26 16.48 -11.18 14.21
C HIS A 26 15.33 -12.19 14.09
N LEU A 27 14.92 -12.82 15.19
CA LEU A 27 13.96 -13.92 15.17
C LEU A 27 12.64 -13.55 15.84
N PHE A 28 11.54 -13.61 15.05
CA PHE A 28 10.19 -13.71 15.56
C PHE A 28 9.84 -15.18 15.78
N GLU A 29 9.31 -15.50 16.97
CA GLU A 29 8.63 -16.77 17.22
C GLU A 29 7.12 -16.60 17.05
N VAL A 30 6.51 -17.48 16.27
CA VAL A 30 5.09 -17.44 15.99
C VAL A 30 4.44 -18.76 16.41
N THR A 31 3.34 -18.66 17.16
CA THR A 31 2.46 -19.78 17.47
C THR A 31 1.13 -19.53 16.75
N LEU A 32 0.81 -20.37 15.78
CA LEU A 32 -0.50 -20.40 15.10
C LEU A 32 -1.36 -21.47 15.73
N ARG A 33 -2.60 -21.15 16.06
CA ARG A 33 -3.58 -22.11 16.54
C ARG A 33 -4.80 -22.14 15.60
N VAL A 34 -5.09 -23.32 15.07
CA VAL A 34 -6.27 -23.63 14.26
C VAL A 34 -7.16 -24.54 15.08
N ARG A 35 -8.30 -24.01 15.55
CA ARG A 35 -9.20 -24.78 16.45
C ARG A 35 -9.94 -25.89 15.74
N GLU A 36 -10.28 -25.67 14.47
CA GLU A 36 -10.99 -26.62 13.62
C GLU A 36 -10.14 -26.86 12.36
N PRO A 37 -9.08 -27.70 12.44
CA PRO A 37 -8.27 -28.03 11.28
C PRO A 37 -9.07 -28.88 10.28
N ASP A 38 -8.63 -28.85 9.01
CA ASP A 38 -9.21 -29.66 7.94
C ASP A 38 -9.07 -31.15 8.28
N ALA A 39 -10.16 -31.92 8.09
CA ALA A 39 -10.22 -33.34 8.42
C ALA A 39 -9.27 -34.20 7.58
N ASP A 40 -8.90 -33.74 6.37
CA ASP A 40 -7.96 -34.41 5.47
C ASP A 40 -6.51 -33.93 5.65
N GLY A 41 -6.27 -33.10 6.67
CA GLY A 41 -4.98 -32.45 6.94
C GLY A 41 -4.97 -30.98 6.58
N GLN A 42 -4.40 -30.16 7.47
CA GLN A 42 -4.42 -28.70 7.30
C GLN A 42 -3.27 -28.22 6.42
N ARG A 43 -3.62 -27.57 5.31
CA ARG A 43 -2.64 -26.82 4.49
C ARG A 43 -2.43 -25.42 5.06
N LEU A 44 -1.17 -25.02 5.12
CA LEU A 44 -0.71 -23.72 5.59
C LEU A 44 0.24 -23.14 4.56
N ALA A 45 0.06 -21.87 4.18
CA ALA A 45 0.94 -21.22 3.21
C ALA A 45 1.38 -19.84 3.69
N LEU A 46 2.59 -19.44 3.38
CA LEU A 46 3.00 -18.04 3.50
C LEU A 46 2.82 -17.37 2.14
N PRO A 47 2.21 -16.17 2.06
CA PRO A 47 2.09 -15.44 0.80
C PRO A 47 3.40 -15.36 0.02
N ALA A 48 3.33 -15.46 -1.30
CA ALA A 48 4.51 -15.29 -2.15
C ALA A 48 4.84 -13.82 -2.39
N TRP A 49 3.88 -12.92 -2.21
CA TRP A 49 4.00 -11.49 -2.42
C TRP A 49 3.08 -10.71 -1.46
N ILE A 50 3.15 -9.38 -1.48
CA ILE A 50 2.30 -8.48 -0.71
C ILE A 50 1.59 -7.52 -1.65
N PRO A 51 0.26 -7.26 -1.51
CA PRO A 51 -0.46 -6.24 -2.27
C PRO A 51 0.22 -4.86 -2.16
N GLY A 52 0.36 -4.18 -3.31
CA GLY A 52 1.12 -2.94 -3.44
C GLY A 52 2.57 -3.15 -3.92
N SER A 53 3.06 -4.40 -3.95
CA SER A 53 4.41 -4.70 -4.43
C SER A 53 4.40 -5.83 -5.45
N TYR A 54 4.48 -5.49 -6.70
CA TYR A 54 4.31 -6.41 -7.84
C TYR A 54 5.58 -7.22 -8.12
N MET A 55 6.03 -7.97 -7.11
CA MET A 55 7.18 -8.88 -7.18
C MET A 55 6.97 -10.07 -6.26
N ILE A 56 7.29 -11.28 -6.74
CA ILE A 56 7.38 -12.47 -5.89
C ILE A 56 8.56 -12.31 -4.94
N ARG A 57 8.27 -12.30 -3.63
CA ARG A 57 9.22 -12.00 -2.56
C ARG A 57 9.78 -13.24 -1.87
N GLU A 58 9.14 -14.42 -2.08
CA GLU A 58 9.57 -15.69 -1.50
C GLU A 58 9.69 -15.63 0.04
N PHE A 59 8.72 -15.03 0.75
CA PHE A 59 8.75 -14.84 2.20
C PHE A 59 9.00 -16.14 2.97
N ALA A 60 8.50 -17.28 2.46
CA ALA A 60 8.65 -18.59 3.06
C ALA A 60 10.13 -19.05 3.21
N ARG A 61 11.08 -18.42 2.51
CA ARG A 61 12.52 -18.65 2.68
C ARG A 61 13.01 -18.28 4.07
N HIS A 62 12.30 -17.38 4.76
CA HIS A 62 12.67 -16.87 6.07
C HIS A 62 12.15 -17.71 7.24
N ILE A 63 11.33 -18.74 6.99
CA ILE A 63 10.95 -19.70 8.02
C ILE A 63 12.16 -20.61 8.32
N VAL A 64 12.72 -20.42 9.52
CA VAL A 64 13.93 -21.13 9.97
C VAL A 64 13.58 -22.51 10.49
N SER A 65 12.50 -22.60 11.26
CA SER A 65 12.00 -23.86 11.82
C SER A 65 10.48 -23.86 11.83
N ILE A 66 9.89 -25.05 11.72
CA ILE A 66 8.44 -25.25 11.83
C ILE A 66 8.16 -26.61 12.44
N SER A 67 7.23 -26.66 13.39
CA SER A 67 6.74 -27.88 14.02
C SER A 67 5.25 -27.78 14.27
N ALA A 68 4.58 -28.92 14.43
CA ALA A 68 3.16 -28.98 14.72
C ALA A 68 2.87 -29.97 15.84
N ARG A 69 1.80 -29.68 16.61
CA ARG A 69 1.30 -30.56 17.68
C ARG A 69 -0.22 -30.44 17.86
N CYS A 70 -0.81 -31.46 18.42
CA CYS A 70 -2.20 -31.53 18.85
C CYS A 70 -2.20 -31.88 20.33
N GLY A 71 -2.59 -30.94 21.20
CA GLY A 71 -2.31 -31.02 22.62
C GLY A 71 -0.81 -31.12 22.87
N THR A 72 -0.35 -32.22 23.47
CA THR A 72 1.09 -32.52 23.67
C THR A 72 1.68 -33.48 22.61
N ARG A 73 0.82 -34.08 21.77
CA ARG A 73 1.22 -35.06 20.75
C ARG A 73 1.80 -34.34 19.53
N PRO A 74 3.03 -34.68 19.10
CA PRO A 74 3.59 -34.18 17.86
C PRO A 74 2.70 -34.58 16.66
N VAL A 75 2.55 -33.68 15.70
CA VAL A 75 1.87 -33.88 14.42
C VAL A 75 2.91 -33.69 13.32
N ARG A 76 2.94 -34.62 12.37
CA ARG A 76 3.84 -34.48 11.23
C ARG A 76 3.39 -33.31 10.38
N ILE A 77 4.33 -32.42 10.05
CA ILE A 77 4.16 -31.33 9.11
C ILE A 77 5.25 -31.42 8.04
N SER A 78 4.85 -31.35 6.77
CA SER A 78 5.76 -31.53 5.63
C SER A 78 5.60 -30.36 4.67
N LYS A 79 6.72 -29.84 4.17
CA LYS A 79 6.72 -28.82 3.11
C LYS A 79 6.36 -29.50 1.79
N ILE A 80 5.31 -29.04 1.10
CA ILE A 80 4.79 -29.67 -0.13
C ILE A 80 5.14 -28.88 -1.39
N ASP A 81 5.45 -27.59 -1.25
CA ASP A 81 6.00 -26.73 -2.30
C ASP A 81 6.86 -25.61 -1.68
N LYS A 82 7.26 -24.60 -2.46
CA LYS A 82 8.17 -23.54 -2.00
C LYS A 82 7.64 -22.71 -0.82
N HIS A 83 6.32 -22.60 -0.65
CA HIS A 83 5.70 -21.74 0.38
C HIS A 83 4.55 -22.41 1.15
N THR A 84 4.25 -23.70 0.90
CA THR A 84 3.12 -24.42 1.48
C THR A 84 3.57 -25.63 2.31
N TRP A 85 2.92 -25.83 3.45
CA TRP A 85 3.10 -26.98 4.35
C TRP A 85 1.77 -27.70 4.50
N LEU A 86 1.85 -29.03 4.71
CA LEU A 86 0.74 -29.90 5.06
C LEU A 86 0.99 -30.52 6.43
N ALA A 87 0.12 -30.21 7.39
CA ALA A 87 0.04 -30.93 8.66
C ALA A 87 -0.91 -32.13 8.51
N GLU A 88 -0.53 -33.28 9.07
CA GLU A 88 -1.38 -34.47 9.09
C GLU A 88 -2.72 -34.19 9.77
N ALA A 89 -3.74 -34.93 9.37
CA ALA A 89 -5.10 -34.83 9.91
C ALA A 89 -5.15 -35.04 11.43
N VAL A 90 -5.84 -34.12 12.10
CA VAL A 90 -6.13 -34.20 13.56
C VAL A 90 -7.56 -33.72 13.81
N ALA A 91 -8.22 -34.33 14.78
CA ALA A 91 -9.59 -33.99 15.15
C ALA A 91 -9.68 -32.86 16.20
N GLU A 92 -8.60 -32.58 16.89
CA GLU A 92 -8.50 -31.54 17.93
C GLU A 92 -7.71 -30.33 17.43
N PRO A 93 -7.66 -29.21 18.16
CA PRO A 93 -6.93 -28.02 17.73
C PRO A 93 -5.49 -28.29 17.36
N LEU A 94 -5.12 -27.88 16.15
CA LEU A 94 -3.75 -27.89 15.64
C LEU A 94 -3.00 -26.67 16.14
N ILE A 95 -1.82 -26.87 16.67
CA ILE A 95 -0.89 -25.81 17.08
C ILE A 95 0.37 -25.95 16.21
N VAL A 96 0.74 -24.88 15.54
CA VAL A 96 1.94 -24.80 14.70
C VAL A 96 2.86 -23.74 15.28
N GLU A 97 4.10 -24.12 15.56
CA GLU A 97 5.13 -23.25 16.13
C GLU A 97 6.24 -23.11 15.09
N TYR A 98 6.61 -21.88 14.77
CA TYR A 98 7.65 -21.62 13.79
C TYR A 98 8.41 -20.33 14.10
N THR A 99 9.61 -20.23 13.53
CA THR A 99 10.51 -19.10 13.70
C THR A 99 10.73 -18.42 12.37
N VAL A 100 10.62 -17.09 12.34
CA VAL A 100 10.82 -16.27 11.14
C VAL A 100 12.06 -15.39 11.34
N TYR A 101 13.01 -15.47 10.41
CA TYR A 101 14.15 -14.57 10.34
C TYR A 101 13.72 -13.25 9.69
N ALA A 102 13.90 -12.12 10.37
CA ALA A 102 13.39 -10.81 10.03
C ALA A 102 14.54 -9.80 9.93
N TRP A 103 15.19 -9.74 8.78
CA TRP A 103 16.29 -8.81 8.50
C TRP A 103 16.11 -8.10 7.15
N ASP A 104 14.90 -7.69 6.86
CA ASP A 104 14.58 -6.88 5.68
C ASP A 104 13.94 -5.56 6.14
N LEU A 105 14.71 -4.47 6.09
CA LEU A 105 14.28 -3.13 6.55
C LEU A 105 13.37 -2.43 5.52
N SER A 106 12.98 -3.10 4.44
CA SER A 106 12.02 -2.53 3.50
C SER A 106 10.62 -2.45 4.13
N VAL A 107 9.78 -1.57 3.58
CA VAL A 107 8.36 -1.45 3.96
C VAL A 107 7.52 -2.69 3.59
N ARG A 108 8.11 -3.72 2.97
CA ARG A 108 7.42 -4.82 2.29
C ARG A 108 7.55 -6.19 2.97
N ALA A 109 8.41 -6.30 3.99
CA ALA A 109 8.74 -7.58 4.63
C ALA A 109 8.66 -7.50 6.16
N ALA A 110 9.66 -8.07 6.86
CA ALA A 110 9.79 -7.98 8.30
C ALA A 110 11.24 -7.66 8.71
N HIS A 111 11.36 -6.83 9.73
CA HIS A 111 12.62 -6.46 10.37
C HIS A 111 12.52 -6.60 11.88
N LEU A 112 13.60 -7.06 12.51
CA LEU A 112 13.72 -7.08 13.96
C LEU A 112 15.18 -6.91 14.35
N ASP A 113 15.45 -5.94 15.21
CA ASP A 113 16.73 -5.78 15.88
C ASP A 113 16.56 -5.34 17.34
N ALA A 114 17.64 -5.00 18.01
CA ALA A 114 17.59 -4.54 19.42
C ALA A 114 16.98 -3.16 19.57
N THR A 115 16.64 -2.44 18.50
CA THR A 115 16.07 -1.09 18.53
C THR A 115 14.59 -1.05 18.21
N HIS A 116 14.13 -1.89 17.28
CA HIS A 116 12.74 -1.99 16.87
C HIS A 116 12.42 -3.28 16.12
N GLY A 117 11.13 -3.57 15.94
CA GLY A 117 10.61 -4.59 15.05
C GLY A 117 9.51 -4.03 14.18
N PHE A 118 9.53 -4.37 12.89
CA PHE A 118 8.50 -4.06 11.91
C PHE A 118 8.07 -5.36 11.22
N LEU A 119 6.79 -5.51 10.95
CA LEU A 119 6.33 -6.62 10.14
C LEU A 119 5.06 -6.30 9.35
N ASN A 120 5.00 -6.80 8.13
CA ASN A 120 3.78 -7.09 7.42
C ASN A 120 3.37 -8.54 7.72
N ALA A 121 2.12 -8.76 8.09
CA ALA A 121 1.65 -10.11 8.43
C ALA A 121 1.77 -11.10 7.26
N SER A 122 1.77 -10.63 6.00
CA SER A 122 2.04 -11.44 4.80
C SER A 122 3.41 -12.12 4.81
N SER A 123 4.40 -11.56 5.52
CA SER A 123 5.75 -12.12 5.62
C SER A 123 5.98 -12.97 6.89
N VAL A 124 5.01 -13.00 7.82
CA VAL A 124 5.16 -13.62 9.14
C VAL A 124 4.05 -14.60 9.46
N CYS A 125 2.80 -14.30 9.10
CA CYS A 125 1.62 -15.08 9.48
C CYS A 125 1.25 -16.10 8.40
N LEU A 126 1.36 -17.40 8.70
CA LEU A 126 0.91 -18.46 7.81
C LEU A 126 -0.59 -18.37 7.56
N ARG A 127 -1.01 -18.37 6.31
CA ARG A 127 -2.40 -18.46 5.86
C ARG A 127 -2.92 -19.87 6.10
N VAL A 128 -4.07 -20.00 6.74
CA VAL A 128 -4.79 -21.27 6.91
C VAL A 128 -5.66 -21.48 5.69
N ILE A 129 -5.21 -22.32 4.75
CA ILE A 129 -5.88 -22.56 3.48
C ILE A 129 -7.30 -23.09 3.71
N GLY A 130 -8.28 -22.45 3.06
CA GLY A 130 -9.71 -22.77 3.20
C GLY A 130 -10.39 -22.08 4.39
N GLN A 131 -9.66 -21.33 5.20
CA GLN A 131 -10.19 -20.62 6.36
C GLN A 131 -9.85 -19.12 6.37
N GLU A 132 -9.47 -18.56 5.22
CA GLU A 132 -9.03 -17.17 5.07
C GLU A 132 -10.10 -16.14 5.48
N ALA A 133 -11.38 -16.51 5.35
CA ALA A 133 -12.51 -15.65 5.73
C ALA A 133 -12.81 -15.66 7.24
N ARG A 134 -12.11 -16.46 8.05
CA ARG A 134 -12.30 -16.47 9.50
C ARG A 134 -11.63 -15.26 10.15
N PRO A 135 -12.24 -14.73 11.23
CA PRO A 135 -11.58 -13.71 12.04
C PRO A 135 -10.21 -14.20 12.54
N CYS A 136 -9.28 -13.26 12.64
CA CYS A 136 -7.95 -13.49 13.18
C CYS A 136 -7.76 -12.75 14.51
N THR A 137 -7.09 -13.38 15.48
CA THR A 137 -6.57 -12.70 16.67
C THR A 137 -5.05 -12.75 16.65
N VAL A 138 -4.42 -11.66 17.09
CA VAL A 138 -2.96 -11.52 17.13
C VAL A 138 -2.53 -11.07 18.51
N ASP A 139 -1.88 -11.95 19.27
CA ASP A 139 -1.23 -11.63 20.54
C ASP A 139 0.22 -11.18 20.27
N LEU A 140 0.49 -9.87 20.40
CA LEU A 140 1.83 -9.31 20.29
C LEU A 140 2.53 -9.37 21.64
N VAL A 141 3.69 -10.01 21.67
CA VAL A 141 4.49 -10.22 22.87
C VAL A 141 5.76 -9.39 22.81
N ALA A 142 5.96 -8.60 23.85
CA ALA A 142 7.16 -7.78 23.98
C ALA A 142 8.44 -8.63 23.98
N PRO A 143 9.56 -8.09 23.48
CA PRO A 143 10.85 -8.73 23.62
C PRO A 143 11.27 -8.79 25.10
N PRO A 144 12.37 -9.54 25.43
CA PRO A 144 12.90 -9.58 26.78
C PRO A 144 13.08 -8.18 27.39
N ALA A 145 12.78 -8.03 28.67
CA ALA A 145 12.78 -6.72 29.34
C ALA A 145 14.14 -5.99 29.32
N SER A 146 15.23 -6.72 29.10
CA SER A 146 16.56 -6.14 28.88
C SER A 146 16.67 -5.29 27.62
N ILE A 147 15.80 -5.54 26.62
CA ILE A 147 15.74 -4.84 25.33
C ILE A 147 14.49 -3.99 25.24
N GLY A 148 13.33 -4.58 25.50
CA GLY A 148 12.00 -4.04 25.13
C GLY A 148 11.22 -3.37 26.26
N ARG A 149 11.86 -3.00 27.38
CA ARG A 149 11.14 -2.39 28.52
C ARG A 149 10.25 -1.20 28.13
N ASP A 150 10.73 -0.36 27.20
CA ASP A 150 10.06 0.87 26.75
C ASP A 150 9.52 0.76 25.34
N TRP A 151 9.44 -0.46 24.79
CA TRP A 151 8.85 -0.67 23.48
C TRP A 151 7.34 -0.51 23.54
N ARG A 152 6.80 0.07 22.48
CA ARG A 152 5.37 0.24 22.24
C ARG A 152 5.01 -0.40 20.91
N VAL A 153 3.72 -0.48 20.60
CA VAL A 153 3.17 -1.01 19.34
C VAL A 153 2.45 0.12 18.62
N ALA A 154 2.69 0.28 17.33
CA ALA A 154 1.90 1.14 16.46
C ALA A 154 1.33 0.29 15.31
N THR A 155 0.01 0.25 15.21
CA THR A 155 -0.76 -0.44 14.19
C THR A 155 -2.18 0.10 14.16
N THR A 156 -2.89 -0.07 13.05
CA THR A 156 -4.34 0.19 12.95
C THR A 156 -5.19 -1.05 13.19
N LEU A 157 -4.58 -2.21 13.50
CA LEU A 157 -5.35 -3.36 13.98
C LEU A 157 -6.20 -2.97 15.19
N PRO A 158 -7.51 -3.25 15.19
CA PRO A 158 -8.37 -3.02 16.35
C PRO A 158 -7.87 -3.76 17.60
N GLU A 159 -7.80 -3.06 18.71
CA GLU A 159 -7.47 -3.64 20.01
C GLU A 159 -8.55 -4.65 20.47
N ASP A 160 -8.10 -5.81 20.98
CA ASP A 160 -8.94 -6.85 21.58
C ASP A 160 -8.37 -7.25 22.95
N GLY A 161 -8.22 -6.26 23.82
CA GLY A 161 -7.61 -6.40 25.15
C GLY A 161 -6.24 -5.72 25.27
N ALA A 162 -5.53 -5.44 24.19
CA ALA A 162 -4.38 -4.53 24.21
C ALA A 162 -4.83 -3.10 24.54
N LYS A 163 -3.96 -2.33 25.20
CA LYS A 163 -4.11 -0.88 25.29
C LYS A 163 -3.56 -0.24 23.99
N ARG A 164 -4.06 0.95 23.67
CA ARG A 164 -3.48 1.71 22.55
C ARG A 164 -1.97 1.85 22.70
N HIS A 165 -1.24 1.56 21.66
CA HIS A 165 0.22 1.49 21.63
C HIS A 165 0.85 0.47 22.61
N GLY A 166 0.08 -0.49 23.11
CA GLY A 166 0.57 -1.52 24.04
C GLY A 166 0.69 -2.89 23.39
N PHE A 167 1.56 -3.71 23.94
CA PHE A 167 1.54 -5.15 23.65
C PHE A 167 0.27 -5.80 24.19
N GLY A 168 -0.14 -6.92 23.60
CA GLY A 168 -1.36 -7.63 23.94
C GLY A 168 -2.10 -8.10 22.71
N ARG A 169 -3.41 -8.35 22.86
CA ARG A 169 -4.21 -8.95 21.79
C ARG A 169 -4.91 -7.89 20.94
N TYR A 170 -4.81 -8.11 19.63
CA TYR A 170 -5.46 -7.38 18.55
C TYR A 170 -6.31 -8.34 17.71
N ARG A 171 -7.16 -7.81 16.81
CA ARG A 171 -8.01 -8.61 15.93
C ARG A 171 -8.02 -8.09 14.50
N ALA A 172 -8.28 -8.99 13.56
CA ALA A 172 -8.61 -8.66 12.17
C ALA A 172 -9.89 -9.40 11.77
N ALA A 173 -10.64 -8.83 10.83
CA ALA A 173 -11.92 -9.42 10.37
C ALA A 173 -11.72 -10.75 9.63
N ASP A 174 -10.61 -10.88 8.94
CA ASP A 174 -10.20 -12.03 8.14
C ASP A 174 -8.69 -11.97 7.87
N TYR A 175 -8.16 -12.90 7.08
CA TYR A 175 -6.73 -12.91 6.73
C TYR A 175 -6.33 -11.74 5.81
N ASP A 176 -7.21 -11.29 4.90
CA ASP A 176 -6.97 -10.12 4.03
C ASP A 176 -6.82 -8.84 4.87
N ALA A 177 -7.69 -8.67 5.87
CA ALA A 177 -7.56 -7.58 6.82
C ALA A 177 -6.27 -7.71 7.66
N LEU A 178 -5.88 -8.92 8.08
CA LEU A 178 -4.67 -9.13 8.86
C LEU A 178 -3.41 -8.67 8.12
N ILE A 179 -3.25 -9.06 6.84
CA ILE A 179 -2.07 -8.72 6.05
C ILE A 179 -2.03 -7.26 5.59
N ASP A 180 -3.14 -6.54 5.71
CA ASP A 180 -3.26 -5.13 5.32
C ASP A 180 -3.14 -4.15 6.52
N HIS A 181 -2.61 -4.62 7.64
CA HIS A 181 -2.32 -3.82 8.82
C HIS A 181 -0.88 -4.10 9.29
N PRO A 182 0.09 -3.31 8.85
CA PRO A 182 1.47 -3.44 9.31
C PRO A 182 1.58 -3.12 10.80
N ILE A 183 2.61 -3.66 11.42
CA ILE A 183 2.87 -3.52 12.85
C ILE A 183 4.30 -3.03 13.04
N GLU A 184 4.44 -1.90 13.71
CA GLU A 184 5.71 -1.40 14.23
C GLU A 184 5.76 -1.62 15.74
N MET A 185 6.88 -2.08 16.25
CA MET A 185 7.13 -2.23 17.68
C MET A 185 8.52 -1.72 18.02
N GLY A 186 8.59 -0.83 19.01
CA GLY A 186 9.86 -0.20 19.38
C GLY A 186 9.68 1.10 20.13
N ARG A 187 10.75 1.87 20.15
CA ARG A 187 10.75 3.25 20.64
C ARG A 187 10.59 4.16 19.45
N PHE A 188 9.42 4.71 19.29
CA PHE A 188 9.11 5.66 18.21
C PHE A 188 8.58 6.97 18.80
N ALA A 189 8.88 8.08 18.13
CA ALA A 189 8.22 9.34 18.34
C ALA A 189 6.84 9.30 17.66
N ILE A 190 5.81 9.86 18.29
CA ILE A 190 4.45 9.81 17.72
C ILE A 190 3.73 11.13 17.98
N ALA A 191 2.99 11.58 17.00
CA ALA A 191 2.06 12.71 17.10
C ALA A 191 0.77 12.43 16.34
N SER A 192 -0.30 13.11 16.71
CA SER A 192 -1.62 12.98 16.11
C SER A 192 -2.14 14.31 15.56
N PHE A 193 -3.04 14.23 14.59
CA PHE A 193 -3.78 15.36 14.01
C PHE A 193 -5.12 14.88 13.45
N GLU A 194 -6.02 15.82 13.21
CA GLU A 194 -7.33 15.54 12.61
C GLU A 194 -7.37 16.03 11.16
N ALA A 195 -7.88 15.21 10.24
CA ALA A 195 -8.14 15.60 8.87
C ALA A 195 -9.25 14.73 8.26
N GLY A 196 -10.08 15.28 7.39
CA GLY A 196 -11.16 14.53 6.74
C GLY A 196 -12.10 13.82 7.72
N GLY A 197 -12.28 14.37 8.93
CA GLY A 197 -13.13 13.79 9.98
C GLY A 197 -12.61 12.46 10.55
N ALA A 198 -11.30 12.19 10.42
CA ALA A 198 -10.62 11.02 10.93
C ALA A 198 -9.39 11.43 11.77
N GLU A 199 -9.09 10.63 12.80
CA GLU A 199 -7.84 10.75 13.55
C GLU A 199 -6.67 10.21 12.75
N HIS A 200 -5.59 10.99 12.66
CA HIS A 200 -4.35 10.58 12.02
C HIS A 200 -3.22 10.55 13.04
N GLU A 201 -2.36 9.56 12.91
CA GLU A 201 -1.13 9.47 13.67
C GLU A 201 0.06 9.31 12.74
N ILE A 202 1.21 9.85 13.15
CA ILE A 202 2.48 9.53 12.53
C ILE A 202 3.44 9.02 13.59
N ALA A 203 3.91 7.79 13.43
CA ALA A 203 4.94 7.17 14.25
C ALA A 203 6.26 7.18 13.49
N VAL A 204 7.30 7.79 14.07
CA VAL A 204 8.63 7.88 13.48
C VAL A 204 9.61 7.04 14.28
N THR A 205 10.10 5.97 13.66
CA THR A 205 11.09 5.04 14.19
C THR A 205 12.48 5.39 13.65
N GLY A 206 13.51 5.13 14.41
CA GLY A 206 14.90 5.40 14.06
C GLY A 206 15.44 6.70 14.71
N ARG A 207 16.72 6.97 14.47
CA ARG A 207 17.37 8.18 15.00
C ARG A 207 17.02 9.39 14.16
N SER A 208 16.25 10.32 14.71
CA SER A 208 15.88 11.57 14.06
C SER A 208 15.68 12.66 15.11
N ASP A 209 15.81 13.90 14.68
CA ASP A 209 15.46 15.12 15.42
C ASP A 209 14.17 15.74 14.82
N VAL A 210 13.27 14.91 14.39
CA VAL A 210 12.04 15.29 13.69
C VAL A 210 11.20 16.28 14.49
N ASP A 211 10.82 17.38 13.83
CA ASP A 211 9.82 18.33 14.31
C ASP A 211 8.41 17.77 14.00
N LEU A 212 7.87 17.00 14.94
CA LEU A 212 6.55 16.37 14.79
C LEU A 212 5.41 17.39 14.70
N GLU A 213 5.54 18.55 15.37
CA GLU A 213 4.52 19.60 15.30
C GLU A 213 4.43 20.19 13.89
N ARG A 214 5.57 20.46 13.27
CA ARG A 214 5.61 20.89 11.88
C ARG A 214 5.09 19.81 10.95
N LEU A 215 5.51 18.57 11.16
CA LEU A 215 5.13 17.45 10.31
C LEU A 215 3.61 17.22 10.31
N THR A 216 2.98 17.21 11.48
CA THR A 216 1.52 17.05 11.60
C THR A 216 0.76 18.26 11.03
N ARG A 217 1.27 19.48 11.26
CA ARG A 217 0.71 20.70 10.69
C ARG A 217 0.73 20.69 9.15
N ASP A 218 1.78 20.16 8.54
CA ASP A 218 1.92 20.11 7.07
C ASP A 218 1.12 18.93 6.47
N LEU A 219 1.01 17.79 7.15
CA LEU A 219 0.21 16.64 6.70
C LEU A 219 -1.31 16.88 6.77
N ALA A 220 -1.80 17.63 7.74
CA ALA A 220 -3.23 17.82 7.94
C ALA A 220 -3.94 18.45 6.72
N PRO A 221 -3.49 19.57 6.12
CA PRO A 221 -4.12 20.12 4.92
C PRO A 221 -3.97 19.21 3.70
N LEU A 222 -2.89 18.44 3.59
CA LEU A 222 -2.69 17.45 2.53
C LEU A 222 -3.76 16.35 2.58
N CYS A 223 -3.93 15.73 3.75
CA CYS A 223 -4.93 14.69 3.97
C CYS A 223 -6.36 15.23 3.75
N ALA A 224 -6.65 16.44 4.23
CA ALA A 224 -7.96 17.08 4.01
C ALA A 224 -8.22 17.34 2.52
N ALA A 225 -7.23 17.80 1.75
CA ALA A 225 -7.37 18.06 0.32
C ALA A 225 -7.66 16.77 -0.47
N GLN A 226 -7.04 15.66 -0.12
CA GLN A 226 -7.29 14.36 -0.75
C GLN A 226 -8.68 13.82 -0.39
N ALA A 227 -9.10 13.90 0.86
CA ALA A 227 -10.47 13.55 1.25
C ALA A 227 -11.52 14.36 0.49
N ALA A 228 -11.31 15.67 0.37
CA ALA A 228 -12.20 16.57 -0.37
C ALA A 228 -12.24 16.30 -1.89
N LEU A 229 -11.18 15.73 -2.47
CA LEU A 229 -11.18 15.31 -3.88
C LEU A 229 -12.25 14.27 -4.14
N PHE A 230 -12.27 13.20 -3.33
CA PHE A 230 -13.17 12.06 -3.49
C PHE A 230 -14.58 12.33 -2.93
N GLU A 231 -14.65 13.06 -1.83
CA GLU A 231 -15.88 13.39 -1.11
C GLU A 231 -16.06 14.92 -0.98
N PRO A 232 -16.36 15.63 -2.07
CA PRO A 232 -16.37 17.10 -2.07
C PRO A 232 -17.45 17.72 -1.18
N ILE A 233 -18.51 16.97 -0.84
CA ILE A 233 -19.62 17.44 0.00
C ILE A 233 -19.32 17.18 1.48
N THR A 234 -18.99 15.94 1.81
CA THR A 234 -18.77 15.51 3.21
C THR A 234 -17.35 15.80 3.67
N GLN A 235 -16.40 15.84 2.76
CA GLN A 235 -14.96 15.96 2.98
C GLN A 235 -14.39 14.89 3.95
N ARG A 236 -15.06 13.72 4.02
CA ARG A 236 -14.69 12.65 4.94
C ARG A 236 -13.76 11.63 4.30
N ALA A 237 -12.78 11.21 5.07
CA ALA A 237 -11.94 10.06 4.75
C ALA A 237 -12.75 8.74 4.87
N PRO A 238 -12.34 7.65 4.18
CA PRO A 238 -13.05 6.37 4.19
C PRO A 238 -12.71 5.48 5.39
N PHE A 239 -12.14 6.04 6.44
CA PHE A 239 -11.72 5.40 7.68
C PHE A 239 -11.90 6.39 8.84
N ASP A 240 -11.95 5.88 10.07
CA ASP A 240 -12.02 6.70 11.29
C ASP A 240 -10.63 7.02 11.85
N ARG A 241 -9.61 6.21 11.50
CA ARG A 241 -8.22 6.36 11.92
C ARG A 241 -7.27 6.03 10.78
N TYR A 242 -6.15 6.77 10.69
CA TYR A 242 -5.06 6.49 9.75
C TYR A 242 -3.69 6.59 10.43
N LEU A 243 -2.75 5.73 10.06
CA LEU A 243 -1.42 5.68 10.67
C LEU A 243 -0.31 5.71 9.61
N PHE A 244 0.56 6.72 9.70
CA PHE A 244 1.81 6.76 8.96
C PHE A 244 2.90 6.09 9.81
N LEU A 245 3.37 4.90 9.43
CA LEU A 245 4.52 4.22 10.02
C LEU A 245 5.77 4.63 9.24
N THR A 246 6.61 5.47 9.84
CA THR A 246 7.77 6.04 9.15
C THR A 246 9.06 5.54 9.78
N THR A 247 9.91 4.89 8.99
CA THR A 247 11.26 4.48 9.42
C THR A 247 12.29 5.45 8.84
N ALA A 248 12.98 6.19 9.73
CA ALA A 248 14.02 7.16 9.38
C ALA A 248 15.40 6.49 9.40
N VAL A 249 16.04 6.42 8.25
CA VAL A 249 17.37 5.78 8.04
C VAL A 249 18.44 6.78 7.61
N GLY A 250 19.67 6.34 7.36
CA GLY A 250 20.73 7.17 6.77
C GLY A 250 20.36 7.64 5.37
N GLU A 251 20.06 6.67 4.51
CA GLU A 251 19.59 6.87 3.14
C GLU A 251 18.52 5.82 2.83
N GLY A 252 17.43 6.21 2.22
CA GLY A 252 16.34 5.32 1.84
C GLY A 252 15.14 6.08 1.34
N TYR A 253 14.35 5.42 0.49
CA TYR A 253 13.09 5.95 -0.02
C TYR A 253 12.18 4.77 -0.40
N GLY A 254 10.95 4.80 0.07
CA GLY A 254 9.95 3.82 -0.30
C GLY A 254 8.68 3.96 0.54
N GLY A 255 7.58 3.54 -0.05
CA GLY A 255 6.30 3.45 0.61
C GLY A 255 5.62 2.12 0.30
N LEU A 256 4.62 1.80 1.09
CA LEU A 256 3.68 0.73 0.85
C LEU A 256 2.34 1.12 1.47
N GLU A 257 1.37 1.19 0.60
CA GLU A 257 0.01 1.55 0.95
C GLU A 257 -0.75 0.41 1.64
N HIS A 258 -1.59 0.79 2.61
CA HIS A 258 -2.54 -0.07 3.28
C HIS A 258 -3.91 0.61 3.35
N ARG A 259 -4.97 -0.12 3.75
CA ARG A 259 -6.36 0.40 3.70
C ARG A 259 -6.62 1.60 4.61
N ASP A 260 -5.92 1.72 5.73
CA ASP A 260 -6.02 2.78 6.73
C ASP A 260 -4.68 3.08 7.43
N SER A 261 -3.59 2.75 6.75
CA SER A 261 -2.22 3.07 7.15
C SER A 261 -1.28 3.05 5.96
N THR A 262 -0.06 3.49 6.17
CA THR A 262 1.04 3.30 5.23
C THR A 262 2.35 3.06 5.97
N ALA A 263 3.23 2.27 5.38
CA ALA A 263 4.61 2.13 5.82
C ALA A 263 5.53 2.95 4.92
N LEU A 264 6.33 3.83 5.51
CA LEU A 264 7.24 4.75 4.83
C LEU A 264 8.68 4.50 5.27
N LEU A 265 9.60 4.61 4.32
CA LEU A 265 11.05 4.61 4.54
C LEU A 265 11.64 5.88 3.93
N CYS A 266 12.36 6.69 4.72
CA CYS A 266 12.98 7.92 4.24
C CYS A 266 14.34 8.15 4.87
N GLY A 267 15.16 8.99 4.22
CA GLY A 267 16.34 9.55 4.85
C GLY A 267 15.95 10.42 6.07
N ARG A 268 16.71 10.35 7.16
CA ARG A 268 16.42 11.19 8.34
C ARG A 268 16.55 12.69 8.05
N SER A 269 17.37 13.06 7.07
CA SER A 269 17.52 14.44 6.57
C SER A 269 16.31 14.92 5.75
N ASP A 270 15.42 14.01 5.36
CA ASP A 270 14.22 14.32 4.60
C ASP A 270 13.03 14.69 5.51
N LEU A 271 13.20 14.51 6.82
CA LEU A 271 12.20 14.93 7.81
C LEU A 271 12.44 16.39 8.26
N PRO A 272 11.38 17.12 8.68
CA PRO A 272 11.56 18.46 9.21
C PRO A 272 12.22 18.40 10.58
N PHE A 273 13.11 19.35 10.88
CA PHE A 273 13.78 19.47 12.15
C PHE A 273 13.51 20.85 12.81
N ALA A 274 13.66 20.94 14.12
CA ALA A 274 13.43 22.17 14.87
C ALA A 274 14.29 23.32 14.32
N GLY A 275 13.64 24.44 13.94
CA GLY A 275 14.32 25.60 13.35
C GLY A 275 14.52 25.55 11.84
N MET A 276 14.06 24.53 11.14
CA MET A 276 14.02 24.51 9.68
C MET A 276 13.15 25.66 9.16
N ARG A 277 13.75 26.67 8.54
CA ARG A 277 13.03 27.86 8.04
C ARG A 277 12.33 27.56 6.70
N ASN A 278 13.07 27.04 5.74
CA ASN A 278 12.59 26.73 4.41
C ASN A 278 12.40 25.23 4.26
N GLN A 279 11.41 24.83 3.46
CA GLN A 279 11.22 23.44 3.08
C GLN A 279 12.40 22.97 2.23
N SER A 280 13.12 21.94 2.69
CA SER A 280 14.19 21.32 1.90
C SER A 280 13.61 20.51 0.76
N GLU A 281 14.45 20.21 -0.24
CA GLU A 281 14.08 19.31 -1.34
C GLU A 281 13.76 17.90 -0.82
N GLY A 282 14.54 17.40 0.15
CA GLY A 282 14.27 16.10 0.80
C GLY A 282 12.93 16.09 1.53
N TYR A 283 12.61 17.15 2.31
CA TYR A 283 11.34 17.23 3.01
C TYR A 283 10.15 17.31 2.03
N ARG A 284 10.28 18.06 0.94
CA ARG A 284 9.28 18.08 -0.13
C ARG A 284 9.08 16.68 -0.74
N GLY A 285 10.18 15.94 -0.98
CA GLY A 285 10.13 14.56 -1.45
C GLY A 285 9.42 13.63 -0.47
N PHE A 286 9.65 13.79 0.85
CA PHE A 286 8.91 13.05 1.87
C PHE A 286 7.41 13.37 1.88
N LEU A 287 7.04 14.64 1.74
CA LEU A 287 5.62 15.04 1.63
C LEU A 287 4.96 14.47 0.38
N GLY A 288 5.70 14.42 -0.75
CA GLY A 288 5.24 13.76 -1.98
C GLY A 288 5.01 12.25 -1.78
N LEU A 289 5.95 11.56 -1.10
CA LEU A 289 5.81 10.15 -0.74
C LEU A 289 4.58 9.93 0.18
N ALA A 290 4.44 10.73 1.23
CA ALA A 290 3.28 10.64 2.13
C ALA A 290 1.96 10.92 1.39
N SER A 291 1.97 11.87 0.44
CA SER A 291 0.83 12.16 -0.44
C SER A 291 0.45 10.98 -1.32
N HIS A 292 1.44 10.35 -1.96
CA HIS A 292 1.27 9.17 -2.82
C HIS A 292 0.62 8.01 -2.06
N GLU A 293 1.22 7.63 -0.93
CA GLU A 293 0.76 6.50 -0.15
C GLU A 293 -0.61 6.75 0.51
N TYR A 294 -0.89 7.99 0.92
CA TYR A 294 -2.19 8.34 1.47
C TYR A 294 -3.29 8.32 0.40
N PHE A 295 -2.99 8.74 -0.85
CA PHE A 295 -3.92 8.68 -1.97
C PHE A 295 -4.39 7.25 -2.27
N HIS A 296 -3.50 6.30 -2.07
CA HIS A 296 -3.80 4.89 -2.24
C HIS A 296 -4.89 4.35 -1.29
N ALA A 297 -5.20 5.02 -0.19
CA ALA A 297 -6.33 4.63 0.66
C ALA A 297 -7.66 4.59 -0.12
N TRP A 298 -7.81 5.47 -1.12
CA TRP A 298 -8.90 5.43 -2.10
C TRP A 298 -8.52 4.61 -3.34
N HIS A 299 -7.42 4.96 -3.97
CA HIS A 299 -6.98 4.50 -5.29
C HIS A 299 -5.74 3.64 -5.17
N VAL A 300 -5.90 2.52 -4.89
CA VAL A 300 -5.90 1.09 -5.16
C VAL A 300 -6.46 0.26 -3.99
N LYS A 301 -6.55 0.81 -2.79
CA LYS A 301 -7.02 -0.01 -1.65
C LYS A 301 -8.55 -0.21 -1.70
N ARG A 302 -9.30 0.72 -2.29
CA ARG A 302 -10.77 0.63 -2.42
C ARG A 302 -11.23 0.66 -3.87
N ILE A 303 -10.75 1.59 -4.70
CA ILE A 303 -10.91 1.54 -6.15
C ILE A 303 -9.79 0.66 -6.68
N LYS A 304 -10.12 -0.51 -7.23
CA LYS A 304 -9.14 -1.53 -7.66
C LYS A 304 -9.30 -1.89 -9.13
N PRO A 305 -8.26 -2.39 -9.83
CA PRO A 305 -8.47 -3.19 -11.03
C PRO A 305 -9.37 -4.39 -10.70
N ALA A 306 -10.20 -4.82 -11.64
CA ALA A 306 -11.05 -6.00 -11.43
C ALA A 306 -10.26 -7.25 -11.04
N ALA A 307 -9.05 -7.40 -11.57
CA ALA A 307 -8.14 -8.49 -11.23
C ALA A 307 -7.69 -8.46 -9.75
N PHE A 308 -7.68 -7.28 -9.10
CA PHE A 308 -7.22 -7.14 -7.71
C PHE A 308 -8.35 -7.14 -6.68
N VAL A 309 -9.60 -7.30 -7.10
CA VAL A 309 -10.73 -7.44 -6.16
C VAL A 309 -10.60 -8.74 -5.36
N ARG A 310 -10.18 -9.81 -6.05
CA ARG A 310 -9.82 -11.10 -5.45
C ARG A 310 -8.51 -11.56 -6.06
N TYR A 311 -7.43 -11.40 -5.34
CA TYR A 311 -6.10 -11.79 -5.82
C TYR A 311 -5.64 -13.11 -5.19
N ASP A 312 -4.83 -13.83 -5.94
CA ASP A 312 -4.12 -15.02 -5.46
C ASP A 312 -2.80 -14.57 -4.80
N LEU A 313 -2.57 -14.98 -3.56
CA LEU A 313 -1.33 -14.66 -2.84
C LEU A 313 -0.18 -15.62 -3.15
N ASP A 314 -0.42 -16.67 -3.95
CA ASP A 314 0.56 -17.70 -4.26
C ASP A 314 1.29 -17.46 -5.59
N GLN A 315 0.75 -16.58 -6.45
CA GLN A 315 1.27 -16.26 -7.77
C GLN A 315 0.99 -14.82 -8.18
N GLU A 316 1.59 -14.40 -9.29
CA GLU A 316 1.38 -13.07 -9.86
C GLU A 316 -0.07 -12.87 -10.30
N VAL A 317 -0.56 -11.64 -10.13
CA VAL A 317 -1.89 -11.22 -10.59
C VAL A 317 -1.71 -10.09 -11.60
N TYR A 318 -2.01 -10.36 -12.85
CA TYR A 318 -1.72 -9.45 -13.96
C TYR A 318 -2.85 -8.46 -14.22
N THR A 319 -2.49 -7.22 -14.54
CA THR A 319 -3.40 -6.17 -15.04
C THR A 319 -2.62 -5.21 -15.94
N ARG A 320 -3.28 -4.64 -16.94
CA ARG A 320 -2.73 -3.60 -17.80
C ARG A 320 -3.00 -2.19 -17.24
N LEU A 321 -3.55 -2.07 -16.02
CA LEU A 321 -4.08 -0.82 -15.46
C LEU A 321 -3.17 -0.16 -14.42
N LEU A 322 -1.96 -0.66 -14.13
CA LEU A 322 -1.10 -0.01 -13.14
C LEU A 322 -0.75 1.44 -13.52
N TRP A 323 -0.74 1.79 -14.80
CA TRP A 323 -0.58 3.17 -15.24
C TRP A 323 -1.71 4.10 -14.75
N ILE A 324 -2.91 3.55 -14.47
CA ILE A 324 -3.99 4.27 -13.78
C ILE A 324 -3.70 4.28 -12.28
N PHE A 325 -3.55 3.10 -11.65
CA PHE A 325 -3.53 2.99 -10.20
C PHE A 325 -2.25 3.55 -9.56
N GLU A 326 -1.13 3.52 -10.25
CA GLU A 326 0.13 4.11 -9.82
C GLU A 326 0.41 5.44 -10.52
N GLY A 327 0.15 5.50 -11.83
CA GLY A 327 0.42 6.71 -12.60
C GLY A 327 -0.49 7.87 -12.22
N PHE A 328 -1.79 7.65 -11.99
CA PHE A 328 -2.68 8.72 -11.50
C PHE A 328 -2.30 9.11 -10.06
N THR A 329 -1.97 8.15 -9.21
CA THR A 329 -1.48 8.47 -7.88
C THR A 329 -0.23 9.34 -7.95
N SER A 330 0.73 9.01 -8.84
CA SER A 330 1.92 9.84 -9.11
C SER A 330 1.63 11.19 -9.80
N TYR A 331 0.47 11.38 -10.39
CA TYR A 331 0.02 12.69 -10.86
C TYR A 331 -0.57 13.52 -9.73
N TYR A 332 -1.37 12.88 -8.88
CA TYR A 332 -2.04 13.56 -7.80
C TYR A 332 -1.14 13.82 -6.60
N ASP A 333 -0.09 13.03 -6.35
CA ASP A 333 0.77 13.21 -5.19
C ASP A 333 1.38 14.63 -5.12
N ASP A 334 2.06 15.07 -6.18
CA ASP A 334 2.61 16.43 -6.29
C ASP A 334 1.51 17.50 -6.47
N LEU A 335 0.44 17.20 -7.21
CA LEU A 335 -0.67 18.14 -7.42
C LEU A 335 -1.39 18.45 -6.10
N MET A 336 -1.52 17.48 -5.20
CA MET A 336 -2.12 17.69 -3.89
C MET A 336 -1.25 18.55 -2.97
N LEU A 337 0.08 18.52 -3.13
CA LEU A 337 0.96 19.45 -2.42
C LEU A 337 0.68 20.92 -2.81
N VAL A 338 0.39 21.17 -4.09
CA VAL A 338 -0.03 22.53 -4.53
C VAL A 338 -1.42 22.87 -4.00
N ARG A 339 -2.38 21.96 -4.15
CA ARG A 339 -3.77 22.17 -3.74
C ARG A 339 -3.92 22.42 -2.24
N SER A 340 -3.06 21.80 -1.44
CA SER A 340 -2.99 22.00 0.01
C SER A 340 -2.15 23.24 0.43
N GLY A 341 -1.50 23.92 -0.53
CA GLY A 341 -0.67 25.10 -0.27
C GLY A 341 0.71 24.79 0.32
N LEU A 342 1.15 23.52 0.29
CA LEU A 342 2.44 23.09 0.83
C LEU A 342 3.61 23.43 -0.08
N ILE A 343 3.38 23.54 -1.38
CA ILE A 343 4.38 23.98 -2.37
C ILE A 343 3.77 25.04 -3.30
N SER A 344 4.64 25.83 -3.91
CA SER A 344 4.25 26.82 -4.91
C SER A 344 3.97 26.19 -6.28
N GLN A 345 3.33 26.97 -7.19
CA GLN A 345 3.16 26.54 -8.58
C GLN A 345 4.52 26.37 -9.29
N ASP A 346 5.51 27.20 -8.99
CA ASP A 346 6.86 27.11 -9.56
C ASP A 346 7.58 25.82 -9.09
N ASP A 347 7.40 25.45 -7.82
CA ASP A 347 7.91 24.16 -7.31
C ASP A 347 7.28 22.98 -8.06
N TYR A 348 5.95 23.01 -8.25
CA TYR A 348 5.24 21.97 -9.01
C TYR A 348 5.73 21.88 -10.46
N LEU A 349 5.90 23.03 -11.14
CA LEU A 349 6.44 23.04 -12.49
C LEU A 349 7.86 22.48 -12.56
N THR A 350 8.65 22.70 -11.50
CA THR A 350 9.99 22.11 -11.37
C THR A 350 9.94 20.58 -11.24
N LEU A 351 9.03 20.05 -10.41
CA LEU A 351 8.80 18.60 -10.25
C LEU A 351 8.31 18.00 -11.57
N LEU A 352 7.30 18.61 -12.19
CA LEU A 352 6.79 18.20 -13.50
C LEU A 352 7.87 18.18 -14.58
N ALA A 353 8.72 19.19 -14.63
CA ALA A 353 9.84 19.24 -15.59
C ALA A 353 10.83 18.09 -15.38
N ARG A 354 11.09 17.70 -14.13
CA ARG A 354 11.93 16.51 -13.79
C ARG A 354 11.27 15.23 -14.29
N THR A 355 9.98 15.03 -14.05
CA THR A 355 9.22 13.86 -14.51
C THR A 355 9.22 13.77 -16.04
N ILE A 356 8.93 14.89 -16.74
CA ILE A 356 9.00 14.94 -18.20
C ILE A 356 10.41 14.59 -18.71
N SER A 357 11.43 15.19 -18.12
CA SER A 357 12.83 14.95 -18.51
C SER A 357 13.22 13.48 -18.26
N GLY A 358 12.82 12.91 -17.13
CA GLY A 358 13.08 11.51 -16.79
C GLY A 358 12.47 10.55 -17.82
N VAL A 359 11.21 10.75 -18.19
CA VAL A 359 10.54 9.92 -19.21
C VAL A 359 11.17 10.10 -20.58
N LEU A 360 11.46 11.33 -21.00
CA LEU A 360 12.01 11.61 -22.34
C LEU A 360 13.45 11.11 -22.53
N ARG A 361 14.23 10.99 -21.46
CA ARG A 361 15.60 10.44 -21.52
C ARG A 361 15.63 8.95 -21.80
N GLY A 362 14.65 8.18 -21.32
CA GLY A 362 14.61 6.73 -21.47
C GLY A 362 14.11 6.32 -22.87
N PRO A 363 14.94 5.69 -23.73
CA PRO A 363 14.47 5.21 -25.03
C PRO A 363 13.43 4.09 -24.91
N GLY A 364 13.36 3.37 -23.79
CA GLY A 364 12.34 2.35 -23.51
C GLY A 364 10.91 2.85 -23.70
N ARG A 365 10.63 4.16 -23.54
CA ARG A 365 9.32 4.75 -23.81
C ARG A 365 8.83 4.59 -25.25
N GLN A 366 9.76 4.39 -26.20
CA GLN A 366 9.46 4.16 -27.62
C GLN A 366 9.36 2.67 -27.97
N VAL A 367 9.72 1.81 -27.03
CA VAL A 367 9.73 0.34 -27.19
C VAL A 367 8.53 -0.29 -26.50
N GLN A 368 8.17 0.18 -25.28
CA GLN A 368 7.13 -0.39 -24.46
C GLN A 368 6.02 0.65 -24.18
N SER A 369 4.77 0.26 -24.31
CA SER A 369 3.62 1.07 -23.91
C SER A 369 3.43 1.05 -22.38
N VAL A 370 2.67 1.99 -21.82
CA VAL A 370 2.39 2.00 -20.37
C VAL A 370 1.46 0.85 -19.95
N ALA A 371 0.60 0.38 -20.84
CA ALA A 371 -0.24 -0.79 -20.62
C ALA A 371 0.61 -2.08 -20.57
N GLU A 372 1.56 -2.25 -21.49
CA GLU A 372 2.53 -3.37 -21.45
C GLU A 372 3.43 -3.28 -20.21
N SER A 373 3.92 -2.08 -19.86
CA SER A 373 4.71 -1.88 -18.66
C SER A 373 3.95 -2.25 -17.39
N SER A 374 2.66 -1.93 -17.34
CA SER A 374 1.77 -2.35 -16.24
C SER A 374 1.65 -3.86 -16.14
N PHE A 375 1.43 -4.54 -17.26
CA PHE A 375 1.32 -6.00 -17.31
C PHE A 375 2.63 -6.70 -16.94
N ASP A 376 3.75 -6.18 -17.46
CA ASP A 376 5.09 -6.71 -17.24
C ASP A 376 5.74 -6.23 -15.91
N ALA A 377 5.00 -5.56 -15.02
CA ALA A 377 5.53 -5.03 -13.77
C ALA A 377 6.33 -6.09 -12.97
N TRP A 378 5.78 -7.30 -12.86
CA TRP A 378 6.32 -8.42 -12.10
C TRP A 378 7.71 -8.89 -12.55
N VAL A 379 7.98 -8.83 -13.84
CA VAL A 379 9.17 -9.45 -14.44
C VAL A 379 10.15 -8.42 -15.01
N LYS A 380 9.70 -7.18 -15.28
CA LYS A 380 10.55 -6.11 -15.83
C LYS A 380 10.71 -4.95 -14.86
N TYR A 381 9.63 -4.24 -14.50
CA TYR A 381 9.74 -3.00 -13.75
C TYR A 381 10.30 -3.20 -12.33
N TYR A 382 9.88 -4.26 -11.64
CA TYR A 382 10.40 -4.61 -10.31
C TYR A 382 11.70 -5.42 -10.34
N ARG A 383 12.16 -5.84 -11.52
CA ARG A 383 13.40 -6.61 -11.71
C ARG A 383 14.27 -5.98 -12.79
N GLN A 384 14.62 -4.71 -12.55
CA GLN A 384 15.42 -3.95 -13.49
C GLN A 384 16.84 -4.49 -13.60
N ASP A 385 17.41 -4.35 -14.81
CA ASP A 385 18.78 -4.65 -15.15
C ASP A 385 19.40 -3.45 -15.91
N GLU A 386 20.64 -3.60 -16.37
CA GLU A 386 21.37 -2.56 -17.10
C GLU A 386 20.73 -2.19 -18.43
N ASN A 387 19.90 -3.05 -19.03
CA ASN A 387 19.19 -2.79 -20.27
C ASN A 387 17.80 -2.15 -20.07
N SER A 388 17.29 -2.14 -18.86
CA SER A 388 15.96 -1.61 -18.57
C SER A 388 15.71 -0.19 -19.08
N PRO A 389 16.66 0.77 -19.04
CA PRO A 389 16.44 2.09 -19.62
C PRO A 389 16.14 2.07 -21.12
N ASN A 390 16.60 1.04 -21.85
CA ASN A 390 16.41 0.89 -23.30
C ASN A 390 15.12 0.18 -23.68
N SER A 391 14.49 -0.56 -22.76
CA SER A 391 13.40 -1.49 -23.07
C SER A 391 12.15 -1.31 -22.19
N VAL A 392 12.26 -0.57 -21.08
CA VAL A 392 11.17 -0.41 -20.10
C VAL A 392 10.79 1.05 -19.98
N VAL A 393 9.50 1.34 -19.88
CA VAL A 393 8.98 2.64 -19.49
C VAL A 393 8.34 2.56 -18.10
N SER A 394 8.49 3.59 -17.28
CA SER A 394 7.83 3.67 -15.99
C SER A 394 6.33 3.93 -16.17
N TYR A 395 5.49 2.99 -15.76
CA TYR A 395 4.04 3.21 -15.68
C TYR A 395 3.65 4.20 -14.57
N TYR A 396 4.53 4.44 -13.57
CA TYR A 396 4.40 5.56 -12.63
C TYR A 396 4.61 6.90 -13.34
N ALA A 397 5.83 7.15 -13.83
CA ALA A 397 6.20 8.45 -14.38
C ALA A 397 5.49 8.76 -15.70
N LYS A 398 5.52 7.85 -16.71
CA LYS A 398 4.77 8.08 -17.96
C LYS A 398 3.27 8.00 -17.72
N GLY A 399 2.79 7.18 -16.77
CA GLY A 399 1.39 7.15 -16.35
C GLY A 399 0.92 8.47 -15.74
N ALA A 400 1.75 9.12 -14.90
CA ALA A 400 1.46 10.46 -14.38
C ALA A 400 1.35 11.51 -15.50
N LEU A 401 2.22 11.43 -16.52
CA LEU A 401 2.13 12.32 -17.69
C LEU A 401 0.90 12.01 -18.56
N VAL A 402 0.47 10.76 -18.65
CA VAL A 402 -0.81 10.38 -19.30
C VAL A 402 -1.99 10.97 -18.53
N ALA A 403 -2.00 10.88 -17.19
CA ALA A 403 -3.01 11.50 -16.34
C ALA A 403 -3.09 13.02 -16.57
N LEU A 404 -1.93 13.70 -16.56
CA LEU A 404 -1.83 15.12 -16.89
C LEU A 404 -2.39 15.42 -18.30
N ALA A 405 -2.03 14.63 -19.31
CA ALA A 405 -2.51 14.83 -20.67
C ALA A 405 -4.03 14.64 -20.78
N ILE A 406 -4.61 13.68 -20.07
CA ILE A 406 -6.06 13.46 -19.97
C ILE A 406 -6.72 14.68 -19.30
N ASP A 407 -6.23 15.11 -18.14
CA ASP A 407 -6.80 16.22 -17.37
C ASP A 407 -6.80 17.52 -18.21
N LEU A 408 -5.67 17.85 -18.83
CA LEU A 408 -5.56 19.03 -19.70
C LEU A 408 -6.44 18.93 -20.93
N ALA A 409 -6.56 17.76 -21.57
CA ALA A 409 -7.42 17.57 -22.72
C ALA A 409 -8.91 17.67 -22.38
N VAL A 410 -9.32 17.19 -21.21
CA VAL A 410 -10.70 17.35 -20.70
C VAL A 410 -10.99 18.82 -20.42
N ARG A 411 -10.12 19.50 -19.65
CA ARG A 411 -10.28 20.93 -19.34
C ARG A 411 -10.37 21.79 -20.61
N ALA A 412 -9.51 21.55 -21.58
CA ALA A 412 -9.52 22.29 -22.84
C ALA A 412 -10.83 22.11 -23.63
N ARG A 413 -11.41 20.89 -23.63
CA ARG A 413 -12.66 20.59 -24.37
C ARG A 413 -13.95 21.02 -23.65
N THR A 414 -13.86 21.20 -22.34
CA THR A 414 -14.99 21.59 -21.49
C THR A 414 -14.91 23.06 -21.03
N ASN A 415 -13.92 23.81 -21.52
CA ASN A 415 -13.63 25.18 -21.03
C ASN A 415 -13.45 25.20 -19.50
N GLY A 416 -12.79 24.18 -18.94
CA GLY A 416 -12.52 24.05 -17.52
C GLY A 416 -13.70 23.57 -16.66
N GLN A 417 -14.84 23.22 -17.25
CA GLN A 417 -16.03 22.77 -16.50
C GLN A 417 -15.91 21.33 -15.98
N ALA A 418 -15.04 20.52 -16.57
CA ALA A 418 -14.73 19.17 -16.10
C ALA A 418 -13.22 18.91 -16.10
N SER A 419 -12.81 17.90 -15.37
CA SER A 419 -11.41 17.52 -15.15
C SER A 419 -11.28 16.02 -14.90
N LEU A 420 -10.07 15.55 -14.68
CA LEU A 420 -9.82 14.17 -14.26
C LEU A 420 -10.42 13.88 -12.86
N ASP A 421 -10.55 14.90 -12.01
CA ASP A 421 -11.20 14.77 -10.69
C ASP A 421 -12.60 14.17 -10.78
N ASP A 422 -13.38 14.52 -11.83
CA ASP A 422 -14.74 14.02 -12.00
C ASP A 422 -14.74 12.51 -12.33
N ALA A 423 -13.77 12.06 -13.11
CA ALA A 423 -13.58 10.62 -13.35
C ALA A 423 -13.17 9.88 -12.08
N MET A 424 -12.27 10.46 -11.25
CA MET A 424 -11.88 9.88 -9.98
C MET A 424 -13.04 9.77 -9.00
N ARG A 425 -13.91 10.79 -8.93
CA ARG A 425 -15.14 10.75 -8.12
C ARG A 425 -16.12 9.68 -8.59
N LEU A 426 -16.28 9.52 -9.91
CA LEU A 426 -17.14 8.49 -10.47
C LEU A 426 -16.59 7.08 -10.19
N LEU A 427 -15.26 6.88 -10.28
CA LEU A 427 -14.62 5.63 -9.89
C LEU A 427 -14.83 5.33 -8.39
N TRP A 428 -14.71 6.37 -7.55
CA TRP A 428 -14.97 6.26 -6.11
C TRP A 428 -16.41 5.82 -5.82
N GLN A 429 -17.38 6.50 -6.42
CA GLN A 429 -18.80 6.17 -6.26
C GLN A 429 -19.15 4.74 -6.71
N ARG A 430 -18.52 4.24 -7.77
CA ARG A 430 -18.81 2.93 -8.36
C ARG A 430 -18.10 1.77 -7.68
N HIS A 431 -16.84 1.98 -7.34
CA HIS A 431 -15.96 0.89 -6.95
C HIS A 431 -15.38 1.04 -5.54
N GLY A 432 -15.29 2.27 -5.01
CA GLY A 432 -14.63 2.55 -3.75
C GLY A 432 -15.56 2.59 -2.54
N THR A 433 -16.72 3.26 -2.69
CA THR A 433 -17.67 3.44 -1.59
C THR A 433 -18.17 2.09 -1.09
N GLY A 434 -17.98 1.82 0.22
CA GLY A 434 -18.43 0.58 0.85
C GLY A 434 -17.64 -0.66 0.42
N PHE A 435 -16.44 -0.50 -0.17
CA PHE A 435 -15.58 -1.62 -0.56
C PHE A 435 -15.24 -2.51 0.65
N TYR A 436 -14.94 -1.90 1.79
CA TYR A 436 -14.82 -2.60 3.08
C TYR A 436 -16.05 -2.35 3.94
N SER A 437 -16.47 -3.34 4.73
CA SER A 437 -17.51 -3.17 5.74
C SER A 437 -16.99 -2.29 6.89
N SER A 438 -17.92 -1.78 7.73
CA SER A 438 -17.56 -1.05 8.95
C SER A 438 -16.76 -1.88 9.97
N GLN A 439 -16.68 -3.19 9.77
CA GLN A 439 -15.89 -4.12 10.59
C GLN A 439 -14.53 -4.45 9.95
N GLY A 440 -14.18 -3.82 8.81
CA GLY A 440 -12.90 -3.95 8.13
C GLY A 440 -12.80 -5.12 7.14
N GLY A 441 -13.76 -6.05 7.13
CA GLY A 441 -13.83 -7.15 6.15
C GLY A 441 -14.47 -6.72 4.82
N PRO A 442 -14.57 -7.64 3.84
CA PRO A 442 -15.16 -7.37 2.54
C PRO A 442 -16.59 -6.83 2.64
N GLY A 443 -16.89 -5.76 1.91
CA GLY A 443 -18.23 -5.21 1.77
C GLY A 443 -19.14 -6.06 0.86
N PRO A 444 -20.45 -5.80 0.85
CA PRO A 444 -21.41 -6.63 0.13
C PRO A 444 -21.35 -6.55 -1.40
N ALA A 445 -20.76 -5.49 -1.98
CA ALA A 445 -20.70 -5.25 -3.41
C ALA A 445 -19.29 -4.83 -3.82
N GLN A 446 -18.37 -5.79 -3.87
CA GLN A 446 -17.02 -5.54 -4.38
C GLN A 446 -17.02 -5.59 -5.90
N SER A 447 -16.63 -4.50 -6.54
CA SER A 447 -16.37 -4.44 -7.96
C SER A 447 -15.06 -3.68 -8.22
N GLY A 448 -14.43 -3.95 -9.35
CA GLY A 448 -13.21 -3.28 -9.79
C GLY A 448 -13.36 -2.71 -11.19
N LEU A 449 -12.45 -1.83 -11.57
CA LEU A 449 -12.36 -1.29 -12.91
C LEU A 449 -11.94 -2.40 -13.90
N ALA A 450 -12.76 -2.63 -14.92
CA ALA A 450 -12.42 -3.56 -16.01
C ALA A 450 -11.23 -3.03 -16.83
N GLU A 451 -10.49 -3.93 -17.47
CA GLU A 451 -9.28 -3.59 -18.25
C GLU A 451 -9.53 -2.55 -19.37
N ASP A 452 -10.71 -2.53 -19.94
CA ASP A 452 -11.15 -1.58 -20.98
C ASP A 452 -12.14 -0.50 -20.47
N GLY A 453 -12.39 -0.46 -19.14
CA GLY A 453 -13.46 0.32 -18.53
C GLY A 453 -13.21 1.83 -18.46
N PHE A 454 -11.96 2.26 -18.39
CA PHE A 454 -11.62 3.66 -18.05
C PHE A 454 -12.14 4.69 -19.07
N ALA A 455 -12.07 4.40 -20.37
CA ALA A 455 -12.55 5.30 -21.42
C ALA A 455 -14.07 5.61 -21.30
N ALA A 456 -14.85 4.61 -20.90
CA ALA A 456 -16.29 4.78 -20.65
C ALA A 456 -16.54 5.63 -19.40
N VAL A 457 -15.83 5.38 -18.31
CA VAL A 457 -15.90 6.17 -17.07
C VAL A 457 -15.55 7.62 -17.33
N LEU A 458 -14.44 7.90 -18.03
CA LEU A 458 -14.01 9.25 -18.37
C LEU A 458 -15.09 10.00 -19.18
N ARG A 459 -15.63 9.34 -20.22
CA ARG A 459 -16.69 9.94 -21.06
C ARG A 459 -17.96 10.22 -20.26
N GLU A 460 -18.36 9.34 -19.39
CA GLU A 460 -19.56 9.52 -18.57
C GLU A 460 -19.38 10.66 -17.56
N ALA A 461 -18.23 10.70 -16.88
CA ALA A 461 -17.96 11.71 -15.88
C ALA A 461 -17.79 13.13 -16.46
N THR A 462 -17.23 13.25 -17.67
CA THR A 462 -16.78 14.53 -18.22
C THR A 462 -17.50 14.95 -19.50
N GLY A 463 -18.25 14.06 -20.14
CA GLY A 463 -18.81 14.26 -21.48
C GLY A 463 -17.77 14.16 -22.61
N VAL A 464 -16.49 13.94 -22.31
CA VAL A 464 -15.39 13.99 -23.27
C VAL A 464 -14.95 12.58 -23.66
N SER A 465 -14.92 12.28 -24.95
CA SER A 465 -14.37 11.04 -25.48
C SER A 465 -12.92 11.23 -25.90
N LEU A 466 -12.01 10.46 -25.30
CA LEU A 466 -10.57 10.43 -25.60
C LEU A 466 -10.11 9.09 -26.18
N GLY A 467 -10.99 8.18 -26.61
CA GLY A 467 -10.64 6.81 -27.00
C GLY A 467 -9.46 6.72 -27.97
N ALA A 468 -9.46 7.50 -29.06
CA ALA A 468 -8.34 7.51 -30.02
C ALA A 468 -7.04 8.07 -29.43
N ALA A 469 -7.11 9.00 -28.47
CA ALA A 469 -5.94 9.53 -27.79
C ALA A 469 -5.41 8.52 -26.79
N LEU A 470 -6.28 7.89 -25.98
CA LEU A 470 -5.92 6.85 -25.04
C LEU A 470 -5.25 5.66 -25.75
N ASN A 471 -5.77 5.23 -26.90
CA ASN A 471 -5.14 4.16 -27.65
C ASN A 471 -3.69 4.49 -28.05
N ARG A 472 -3.37 5.73 -28.44
CA ARG A 472 -1.98 6.13 -28.74
C ARG A 472 -1.13 6.31 -27.51
N TRP A 473 -1.69 6.87 -26.43
CA TRP A 473 -0.92 7.25 -25.23
C TRP A 473 -0.70 6.08 -24.29
N VAL A 474 -1.60 5.11 -24.30
CA VAL A 474 -1.64 3.99 -23.35
C VAL A 474 -1.23 2.68 -24.01
N GLU A 475 -1.83 2.32 -25.14
CA GLU A 475 -1.53 1.09 -25.88
C GLU A 475 -0.38 1.27 -26.87
N GLY A 476 -0.13 2.51 -27.32
CA GLY A 476 0.97 2.87 -28.18
C GLY A 476 2.19 3.41 -27.42
N THR A 477 3.23 3.72 -28.18
CA THR A 477 4.51 4.28 -27.67
C THR A 477 4.70 5.75 -28.03
N ASP A 478 3.69 6.41 -28.56
CA ASP A 478 3.76 7.82 -28.95
C ASP A 478 4.14 8.70 -27.75
N ASP A 479 4.92 9.75 -28.03
CA ASP A 479 5.17 10.80 -27.06
C ASP A 479 3.91 11.65 -26.86
N LEU A 480 3.67 12.08 -25.63
CA LEU A 480 2.49 12.86 -25.27
C LEU A 480 2.61 14.31 -25.81
N PRO A 481 1.53 14.90 -26.33
CA PRO A 481 1.55 16.26 -26.88
C PRO A 481 1.55 17.34 -25.79
N LEU A 482 2.41 17.23 -24.76
CA LEU A 482 2.40 18.06 -23.56
C LEU A 482 2.61 19.54 -23.87
N ALA A 483 3.50 19.89 -24.81
CA ALA A 483 3.71 21.28 -25.19
C ALA A 483 2.43 21.93 -25.71
N LYS A 484 1.64 21.19 -26.52
CA LYS A 484 0.35 21.68 -27.05
C LYS A 484 -0.71 21.79 -25.96
N LEU A 485 -0.73 20.84 -25.01
CA LEU A 485 -1.72 20.79 -23.94
C LEU A 485 -1.45 21.84 -22.85
N LEU A 486 -0.21 22.19 -22.60
CA LEU A 486 0.20 23.18 -21.60
C LEU A 486 0.10 24.63 -22.10
N ALA A 487 0.27 24.85 -23.41
CA ALA A 487 0.28 26.19 -23.99
C ALA A 487 -0.97 27.04 -23.65
N PRO A 488 -2.22 26.53 -23.65
CA PRO A 488 -3.40 27.31 -23.27
C PRO A 488 -3.39 27.83 -21.82
N LEU A 489 -2.57 27.20 -20.95
CA LEU A 489 -2.37 27.62 -19.56
C LEU A 489 -1.23 28.63 -19.40
N GLY A 490 -0.63 29.11 -20.49
CA GLY A 490 0.53 30.00 -20.46
C GLY A 490 1.86 29.31 -20.13
N VAL A 491 1.88 27.97 -20.07
CA VAL A 491 3.09 27.19 -19.77
C VAL A 491 3.79 26.79 -21.07
N THR A 492 5.04 27.17 -21.22
CA THR A 492 5.88 26.82 -22.38
C THR A 492 6.84 25.69 -22.02
N LEU A 493 6.69 24.54 -22.68
CA LEU A 493 7.64 23.43 -22.58
C LEU A 493 8.73 23.59 -23.62
N LYS A 494 10.00 23.73 -23.16
CA LYS A 494 11.19 23.79 -24.01
C LYS A 494 12.08 22.58 -23.70
N LEU A 495 12.50 21.89 -24.74
CA LEU A 495 13.51 20.84 -24.64
C LEU A 495 14.87 21.46 -24.95
N ALA A 496 15.85 21.26 -24.10
CA ALA A 496 17.21 21.67 -24.28
C ALA A 496 18.13 20.44 -24.19
N ALA A 497 19.25 20.47 -24.88
CA ALA A 497 20.31 19.50 -24.65
C ALA A 497 20.83 19.64 -23.20
N PRO A 498 21.18 18.53 -22.54
CA PRO A 498 21.73 18.53 -21.19
C PRO A 498 23.06 19.28 -21.08
#